data_669c576aa054a98ff928f6c2be4fcf92
#
_entry.id   669c576aa054a98ff928f6c2be4fcf92
#
_cell.length_a   1.000
_cell.length_b   1.000
_cell.length_c   1.000
_cell.angle_alpha   90.00
_cell.angle_beta   90.00
_cell.angle_gamma   90.00
#
_symmetry.space_group_name_H-M   'P 1'
#
loop_
_entity.id
_entity.type
_entity.pdbx_description
1 polymer ?
#
loop_
_entity_poly.entity_id
_entity_poly.type
_entity_poly.pdbx_seq_one_letter_code
_entity_poly.pdbx_strand_id
1 'polypeptide(L)'
;SGAGLFTKSGSGILTLSGENTYTGATSITAGTISIAADSGLGSSPSSATAGHLTLNGGTLNSSSTFTLSSNRGISLGGSNGTVDVDGSTTLTYAGIIKGSGSLTKSGLGRLVLSSSSSDYSGGTTVAAGTLSLEGSSSGSIGSASRGPVGTGSITVNSGATLDVNTTLIHNTKTNNGSIVNKPTPTFTFSNDSKSATYGDTGISADTLTENTNGTITYSSSNTSIATVNSSSGASASVAAGSTTITASGAETNEYNAASDSFTLVINTKTLTASASASNKTYDGGTSATVTLTFSGLIGSETLGQSVSAT
;
A
#
# COMPACT_ATOMS: atom_id res chain seq x y z
N SER A 1 -0.50 3.27 48.53
CA SER A 1 0.82 3.55 47.92
C SER A 1 1.78 2.41 48.20
N GLY A 2 2.55 1.96 47.23
CA GLY A 2 3.55 0.91 47.36
C GLY A 2 4.27 0.67 46.06
N ALA A 3 5.50 0.12 46.12
CA ALA A 3 6.30 -0.23 44.93
C ALA A 3 6.10 -1.68 44.50
N GLY A 4 5.23 -2.44 45.15
CA GLY A 4 4.97 -3.85 44.83
C GLY A 4 4.20 -4.02 43.53
N LEU A 5 4.41 -5.20 42.92
CA LEU A 5 3.64 -5.63 41.73
C LEU A 5 2.15 -5.73 42.08
N PHE A 6 1.30 -5.11 41.29
CA PHE A 6 -0.14 -5.26 41.37
C PHE A 6 -0.61 -6.33 40.37
N THR A 7 -1.17 -7.43 40.85
CA THR A 7 -1.62 -8.53 40.01
C THR A 7 -3.12 -8.69 40.04
N LYS A 8 -3.74 -8.62 38.86
CA LYS A 8 -5.14 -9.02 38.64
C LYS A 8 -5.18 -10.46 38.14
N SER A 9 -5.78 -11.34 38.93
CA SER A 9 -6.11 -12.74 38.61
C SER A 9 -7.60 -13.01 38.80
N GLY A 10 -8.07 -14.15 38.33
CA GLY A 10 -9.51 -14.47 38.35
C GLY A 10 -10.31 -13.74 37.25
N SER A 11 -11.43 -14.31 36.84
CA SER A 11 -12.18 -13.94 35.63
C SER A 11 -13.02 -12.65 35.73
N GLY A 12 -13.21 -12.11 36.96
CA GLY A 12 -14.06 -10.92 37.17
C GLY A 12 -13.43 -9.61 36.68
N ILE A 13 -14.23 -8.55 36.69
CA ILE A 13 -13.82 -7.19 36.38
C ILE A 13 -13.43 -6.48 37.67
N LEU A 14 -12.28 -5.80 37.67
CA LEU A 14 -11.86 -4.87 38.70
C LEU A 14 -11.87 -3.47 38.11
N THR A 15 -12.73 -2.60 38.61
CA THR A 15 -12.77 -1.19 38.22
C THR A 15 -11.89 -0.37 39.14
N LEU A 16 -10.93 0.35 38.57
CA LEU A 16 -10.02 1.27 39.27
C LEU A 16 -10.40 2.70 38.89
N SER A 17 -11.37 3.28 39.60
CA SER A 17 -11.96 4.58 39.26
C SER A 17 -11.26 5.77 39.93
N GLY A 18 -10.39 5.52 40.93
CA GLY A 18 -9.66 6.56 41.65
C GLY A 18 -8.27 6.83 41.10
N GLU A 19 -7.67 7.93 41.55
CA GLU A 19 -6.23 8.16 41.36
C GLU A 19 -5.45 7.24 42.30
N ASN A 20 -4.81 6.25 41.74
CA ASN A 20 -3.96 5.32 42.48
C ASN A 20 -2.53 5.83 42.50
N THR A 21 -1.86 5.65 43.65
CA THR A 21 -0.50 6.18 43.89
C THR A 21 0.54 5.09 44.03
N TYR A 22 0.23 3.84 43.72
CA TYR A 22 1.24 2.79 43.69
C TYR A 22 2.18 3.00 42.52
N THR A 23 3.45 2.65 42.68
CA THR A 23 4.51 2.84 41.69
C THR A 23 4.98 1.54 41.06
N GLY A 24 4.54 0.40 41.57
CA GLY A 24 4.86 -0.92 41.06
C GLY A 24 4.19 -1.21 39.73
N ALA A 25 4.68 -2.19 38.99
CA ALA A 25 4.09 -2.65 37.75
C ALA A 25 2.71 -3.27 37.98
N THR A 26 1.90 -3.30 36.93
CA THR A 26 0.58 -3.95 36.90
C THR A 26 0.62 -5.17 35.97
N SER A 27 0.16 -6.33 36.46
CA SER A 27 0.03 -7.55 35.67
C SER A 27 -1.43 -8.02 35.66
N ILE A 28 -1.96 -8.26 34.47
CA ILE A 28 -3.31 -8.79 34.27
C ILE A 28 -3.18 -10.20 33.69
N THR A 29 -3.38 -11.20 34.53
CA THR A 29 -3.22 -12.61 34.15
C THR A 29 -4.55 -13.31 33.86
N ALA A 30 -5.67 -12.72 34.29
CA ALA A 30 -7.01 -13.16 33.94
C ALA A 30 -8.04 -12.06 34.25
N GLY A 31 -9.21 -12.12 33.62
CA GLY A 31 -10.28 -11.17 33.77
C GLY A 31 -9.91 -9.77 33.25
N THR A 32 -10.52 -8.74 33.83
CA THR A 32 -10.42 -7.37 33.30
C THR A 32 -10.06 -6.39 34.39
N ILE A 33 -9.13 -5.47 34.09
CA ILE A 33 -9.01 -4.19 34.79
C ILE A 33 -9.67 -3.12 33.93
N SER A 34 -10.64 -2.41 34.49
CA SER A 34 -11.32 -1.28 33.85
C SER A 34 -10.86 0.04 34.46
N ILE A 35 -10.42 0.96 33.64
CA ILE A 35 -9.92 2.29 34.02
C ILE A 35 -10.55 3.39 33.15
N ALA A 36 -10.73 4.56 33.71
CA ALA A 36 -11.20 5.76 33.03
C ALA A 36 -10.09 6.79 32.77
N ALA A 37 -8.89 6.57 33.33
CA ALA A 37 -7.71 7.42 33.17
C ALA A 37 -6.42 6.62 33.44
N ASP A 38 -5.29 7.12 32.97
CA ASP A 38 -3.95 6.52 33.19
C ASP A 38 -3.63 6.32 34.70
N SER A 39 -4.07 7.26 35.54
CA SER A 39 -3.89 7.21 37.00
C SER A 39 -4.59 6.03 37.66
N GLY A 40 -5.55 5.39 37.01
CA GLY A 40 -6.13 4.13 37.47
C GLY A 40 -5.09 3.01 37.64
N LEU A 41 -4.02 3.04 36.86
CA LEU A 41 -2.89 2.09 36.93
C LEU A 41 -1.72 2.59 37.85
N GLY A 42 -2.02 3.44 38.81
CA GLY A 42 -1.00 4.01 39.69
C GLY A 42 -0.17 5.11 39.01
N SER A 43 0.90 5.54 39.68
CA SER A 43 1.82 6.54 39.12
C SER A 43 2.56 5.99 37.91
N SER A 44 2.60 6.78 36.84
CA SER A 44 3.39 6.38 35.67
C SER A 44 4.89 6.51 35.93
N PRO A 45 5.74 5.63 35.38
CA PRO A 45 7.18 5.77 35.49
C PRO A 45 7.68 7.09 34.90
N SER A 46 8.77 7.64 35.46
CA SER A 46 9.42 8.86 34.95
C SER A 46 10.14 8.65 33.61
N SER A 47 10.42 7.41 33.25
CA SER A 47 11.04 7.00 31.97
C SER A 47 10.41 5.72 31.45
N ALA A 48 10.58 5.45 30.16
CA ALA A 48 10.01 4.26 29.52
C ALA A 48 10.51 2.98 30.23
N THR A 49 9.59 2.25 30.83
CA THR A 49 9.85 1.05 31.63
C THR A 49 9.16 -0.14 30.99
N ALA A 50 9.93 -1.06 30.42
CA ALA A 50 9.39 -2.25 29.78
C ALA A 50 8.61 -3.12 30.77
N GLY A 51 7.44 -3.60 30.36
CA GLY A 51 6.62 -4.51 31.18
C GLY A 51 6.00 -3.85 32.43
N HIS A 52 5.98 -2.52 32.50
CA HIS A 52 5.25 -1.84 33.60
C HIS A 52 3.74 -2.14 33.57
N LEU A 53 3.21 -2.47 32.40
CA LEU A 53 1.91 -3.10 32.22
C LEU A 53 2.09 -4.44 31.50
N THR A 54 1.73 -5.54 32.13
CA THR A 54 1.79 -6.87 31.53
C THR A 54 0.37 -7.40 31.29
N LEU A 55 0.10 -7.80 30.05
CA LEU A 55 -1.12 -8.52 29.66
C LEU A 55 -0.73 -9.96 29.32
N ASN A 56 -1.19 -10.93 30.11
CA ASN A 56 -0.87 -12.35 29.92
C ASN A 56 -2.11 -13.22 30.17
N GLY A 57 -3.10 -13.09 29.29
CA GLY A 57 -4.38 -13.73 29.39
C GLY A 57 -5.50 -12.82 29.90
N GLY A 58 -5.17 -11.59 30.32
CA GLY A 58 -6.13 -10.62 30.83
C GLY A 58 -6.44 -9.48 29.86
N THR A 59 -7.40 -8.66 30.27
CA THR A 59 -7.91 -7.51 29.49
C THR A 59 -7.70 -6.21 30.25
N LEU A 60 -7.14 -5.22 29.56
CA LEU A 60 -7.25 -3.82 29.96
C LEU A 60 -8.44 -3.21 29.26
N ASN A 61 -9.44 -2.73 30.03
CA ASN A 61 -10.56 -1.99 29.49
C ASN A 61 -10.39 -0.49 29.72
N SER A 62 -10.61 0.29 28.68
CA SER A 62 -10.69 1.75 28.70
C SER A 62 -12.16 2.18 28.65
N SER A 63 -12.69 2.66 29.77
CA SER A 63 -14.09 3.09 29.87
C SER A 63 -14.32 4.57 29.54
N SER A 64 -13.27 5.31 29.18
CA SER A 64 -13.31 6.72 28.82
C SER A 64 -12.25 7.05 27.78
N THR A 65 -12.31 8.26 27.21
CA THR A 65 -11.25 8.78 26.31
C THR A 65 -10.09 9.33 27.14
N PHE A 66 -8.90 8.73 26.97
CA PHE A 66 -7.66 9.23 27.59
C PHE A 66 -6.41 8.74 26.84
N THR A 67 -5.25 9.28 27.25
CA THR A 67 -3.95 8.82 26.79
C THR A 67 -3.28 8.00 27.89
N LEU A 68 -2.92 6.76 27.58
CA LEU A 68 -2.09 5.92 28.42
C LEU A 68 -0.62 6.39 28.31
N SER A 69 0.05 6.56 29.45
CA SER A 69 1.43 7.03 29.47
C SER A 69 2.36 6.12 28.64
N SER A 70 3.11 6.72 27.73
CA SER A 70 4.10 6.01 26.90
C SER A 70 5.24 5.39 27.73
N ASN A 71 5.44 5.87 28.95
CA ASN A 71 6.44 5.32 29.88
C ASN A 71 6.02 3.98 30.49
N ARG A 72 4.73 3.60 30.40
CA ARG A 72 4.25 2.28 30.79
C ARG A 72 4.45 1.28 29.65
N GLY A 73 5.67 0.83 29.38
CA GLY A 73 5.88 -0.20 28.35
C GLY A 73 4.97 -1.40 28.57
N ILE A 74 4.22 -1.80 27.53
CA ILE A 74 3.32 -2.96 27.60
C ILE A 74 4.09 -4.22 27.23
N SER A 75 3.91 -5.30 28.01
CA SER A 75 4.41 -6.63 27.70
C SER A 75 3.24 -7.59 27.44
N LEU A 76 3.28 -8.29 26.29
CA LEU A 76 2.32 -9.34 25.95
C LEU A 76 2.93 -10.70 26.28
N GLY A 77 2.39 -11.36 27.29
CA GLY A 77 2.81 -12.71 27.68
C GLY A 77 2.28 -13.79 26.74
N GLY A 78 2.77 -15.02 26.88
CA GLY A 78 2.41 -16.14 26.01
C GLY A 78 0.92 -16.51 26.01
N SER A 79 0.15 -16.08 27.01
CA SER A 79 -1.32 -16.21 27.03
C SER A 79 -2.05 -15.06 26.33
N ASN A 80 -1.32 -14.20 25.60
CA ASN A 80 -1.84 -13.06 24.86
C ASN A 80 -2.40 -11.93 25.74
N GLY A 81 -2.77 -10.81 25.14
CA GLY A 81 -3.36 -9.69 25.85
C GLY A 81 -4.50 -9.04 25.05
N THR A 82 -5.49 -8.52 25.77
CA THR A 82 -6.58 -7.81 25.14
C THR A 82 -6.63 -6.36 25.64
N VAL A 83 -6.82 -5.44 24.72
CA VAL A 83 -7.18 -4.05 24.99
C VAL A 83 -8.60 -3.82 24.50
N ASP A 84 -9.50 -3.62 25.45
CA ASP A 84 -10.91 -3.36 25.22
C ASP A 84 -11.19 -1.86 25.33
N VAL A 85 -11.81 -1.27 24.33
CA VAL A 85 -12.12 0.18 24.34
C VAL A 85 -13.61 0.35 24.16
N ASP A 86 -14.25 0.96 25.15
CA ASP A 86 -15.71 1.15 25.17
C ASP A 86 -16.18 2.02 23.99
N GLY A 87 -17.37 1.77 23.52
CA GLY A 87 -17.98 2.50 22.39
C GLY A 87 -17.96 4.00 22.61
N SER A 88 -17.72 4.77 21.55
CA SER A 88 -17.60 6.24 21.54
C SER A 88 -16.41 6.80 22.35
N THR A 89 -15.47 5.96 22.80
CA THR A 89 -14.25 6.38 23.48
C THR A 89 -13.00 6.12 22.66
N THR A 90 -11.92 6.81 23.00
CA THR A 90 -10.61 6.65 22.35
C THR A 90 -9.53 6.45 23.40
N LEU A 91 -8.79 5.35 23.29
CA LEU A 91 -7.56 5.12 24.01
C LEU A 91 -6.37 5.40 23.10
N THR A 92 -5.51 6.34 23.48
CA THR A 92 -4.27 6.65 22.76
C THR A 92 -3.08 6.09 23.49
N TYR A 93 -2.17 5.43 22.77
CA TYR A 93 -0.94 4.89 23.33
C TYR A 93 0.23 5.02 22.35
N ALA A 94 1.25 5.77 22.80
CA ALA A 94 2.49 6.01 22.04
C ALA A 94 3.69 5.20 22.56
N GLY A 95 3.51 4.37 23.60
CA GLY A 95 4.55 3.55 24.18
C GLY A 95 4.83 2.27 23.39
N ILE A 96 5.89 1.57 23.79
CA ILE A 96 6.35 0.36 23.12
C ILE A 96 5.60 -0.86 23.68
N ILE A 97 5.13 -1.71 22.77
CA ILE A 97 4.54 -3.02 23.09
C ILE A 97 5.55 -4.11 22.69
N LYS A 98 5.87 -5.01 23.60
CA LYS A 98 6.84 -6.11 23.43
C LYS A 98 6.26 -7.45 23.83
N GLY A 99 6.97 -8.53 23.49
CA GLY A 99 6.67 -9.88 23.96
C GLY A 99 6.34 -10.88 22.86
N SER A 100 6.09 -12.11 23.24
CA SER A 100 5.75 -13.21 22.32
C SER A 100 4.24 -13.39 22.10
N GLY A 101 3.41 -12.80 22.95
CA GLY A 101 1.97 -12.88 22.87
C GLY A 101 1.39 -12.01 21.76
N SER A 102 0.12 -12.26 21.40
CA SER A 102 -0.66 -11.45 20.47
C SER A 102 -1.44 -10.36 21.19
N LEU A 103 -1.75 -9.30 20.46
CA LEU A 103 -2.64 -8.22 20.86
C LEU A 103 -4.03 -8.39 20.23
N THR A 104 -5.07 -8.38 21.05
CA THR A 104 -6.45 -8.28 20.57
C THR A 104 -7.01 -6.91 20.91
N LYS A 105 -7.47 -6.15 19.92
CA LYS A 105 -8.30 -4.97 20.11
C LYS A 105 -9.77 -5.38 20.07
N SER A 106 -10.46 -5.23 21.19
CA SER A 106 -11.91 -5.46 21.33
C SER A 106 -12.65 -4.17 21.72
N GLY A 107 -13.98 -4.26 21.91
CA GLY A 107 -14.85 -3.11 22.16
C GLY A 107 -15.04 -2.22 20.93
N LEU A 108 -16.13 -1.45 20.91
CA LEU A 108 -16.55 -0.65 19.75
C LEU A 108 -15.82 0.69 19.62
N GLY A 109 -15.03 1.08 20.61
CA GLY A 109 -14.24 2.32 20.60
C GLY A 109 -12.97 2.23 19.74
N ARG A 110 -12.19 3.31 19.77
CA ARG A 110 -10.97 3.50 18.99
C ARG A 110 -9.71 3.29 19.85
N LEU A 111 -8.80 2.43 19.42
CA LEU A 111 -7.44 2.34 19.95
C LEU A 111 -6.49 3.00 18.96
N VAL A 112 -5.71 3.98 19.41
CA VAL A 112 -4.66 4.64 18.60
C VAL A 112 -3.29 4.16 19.06
N LEU A 113 -2.52 3.57 18.16
CA LEU A 113 -1.14 3.14 18.38
C LEU A 113 -0.18 3.96 17.51
N SER A 114 0.71 4.74 18.14
CA SER A 114 1.65 5.62 17.42
C SER A 114 3.12 5.26 17.57
N SER A 115 3.46 4.19 18.31
CA SER A 115 4.85 3.75 18.44
C SER A 115 5.36 3.08 17.16
N SER A 116 6.51 3.51 16.64
CA SER A 116 7.22 2.85 15.54
C SER A 116 8.20 1.75 16.01
N SER A 117 8.23 1.45 17.31
CA SER A 117 9.27 0.60 17.94
C SER A 117 8.73 -0.66 18.63
N SER A 118 7.42 -0.95 18.51
CA SER A 118 6.86 -2.19 19.05
C SER A 118 7.35 -3.40 18.23
N ASP A 119 7.66 -4.50 18.91
CA ASP A 119 8.27 -5.69 18.31
C ASP A 119 7.67 -7.02 18.81
N TYR A 120 6.46 -6.99 19.41
CA TYR A 120 5.78 -8.24 19.79
C TYR A 120 5.49 -9.12 18.57
N SER A 121 5.63 -10.42 18.77
CA SER A 121 5.65 -11.37 17.65
C SER A 121 4.35 -12.18 17.43
N GLY A 122 3.44 -12.17 18.38
CA GLY A 122 2.22 -12.99 18.32
C GLY A 122 1.14 -12.49 17.35
N GLY A 123 1.32 -11.32 16.76
CA GLY A 123 0.36 -10.73 15.82
C GLY A 123 -0.70 -9.85 16.49
N THR A 124 -1.56 -9.26 15.66
CA THR A 124 -2.62 -8.33 16.09
C THR A 124 -3.95 -8.74 15.51
N THR A 125 -4.99 -8.82 16.35
CA THR A 125 -6.38 -9.04 15.92
C THR A 125 -7.21 -7.81 16.24
N VAL A 126 -7.85 -7.22 15.23
CA VAL A 126 -8.89 -6.21 15.40
C VAL A 126 -10.23 -6.94 15.41
N ALA A 127 -10.70 -7.24 16.62
CA ALA A 127 -11.93 -8.04 16.83
C ALA A 127 -13.18 -7.19 16.67
N ALA A 128 -13.16 -5.93 17.11
CA ALA A 128 -14.28 -4.99 17.00
C ALA A 128 -13.79 -3.54 17.07
N GLY A 129 -14.64 -2.58 16.67
CA GLY A 129 -14.35 -1.15 16.68
C GLY A 129 -13.20 -0.77 15.75
N THR A 130 -12.41 0.23 16.13
CA THR A 130 -11.34 0.77 15.28
C THR A 130 -9.98 0.64 15.94
N LEU A 131 -9.00 0.08 15.21
CA LEU A 131 -7.57 0.22 15.49
C LEU A 131 -6.98 1.26 14.53
N SER A 132 -6.45 2.36 15.07
CA SER A 132 -5.79 3.41 14.30
C SER A 132 -4.28 3.32 14.47
N LEU A 133 -3.54 3.33 13.36
CA LEU A 133 -2.10 3.27 13.32
C LEU A 133 -1.53 4.62 12.86
N GLU A 134 -0.73 5.24 13.72
CA GLU A 134 -0.07 6.54 13.47
C GLU A 134 1.45 6.45 13.48
N GLY A 135 2.01 5.33 13.96
CA GLY A 135 3.43 5.04 13.93
C GLY A 135 3.82 4.24 12.68
N SER A 136 4.92 4.61 12.03
CA SER A 136 5.43 3.89 10.86
C SER A 136 6.04 2.53 11.22
N SER A 137 5.91 1.55 10.34
CA SER A 137 6.60 0.27 10.45
C SER A 137 7.97 0.32 9.75
N SER A 138 8.87 -0.58 10.15
CA SER A 138 10.18 -0.79 9.51
C SER A 138 10.37 -2.25 9.13
N GLY A 139 11.27 -2.52 8.18
CA GLY A 139 11.53 -3.85 7.62
C GLY A 139 11.13 -3.93 6.15
N SER A 140 10.83 -5.14 5.68
CA SER A 140 10.33 -5.40 4.32
C SER A 140 8.96 -6.07 4.38
N ILE A 141 8.16 -5.97 3.32
CA ILE A 141 6.88 -6.69 3.22
C ILE A 141 7.14 -8.19 3.41
N GLY A 142 6.40 -8.82 4.32
CA GLY A 142 6.62 -10.21 4.72
C GLY A 142 7.73 -10.42 5.75
N SER A 143 8.46 -9.36 6.16
CA SER A 143 9.53 -9.42 7.17
C SER A 143 9.60 -8.11 7.96
N ALA A 144 8.47 -7.70 8.56
CA ALA A 144 8.43 -6.53 9.44
C ALA A 144 9.32 -6.74 10.67
N SER A 145 10.11 -5.75 11.04
CA SER A 145 11.01 -5.82 12.20
C SER A 145 10.48 -5.04 13.39
N ARG A 146 9.72 -3.96 13.16
CA ARG A 146 9.10 -3.12 14.20
C ARG A 146 7.94 -2.33 13.60
N GLY A 147 7.00 -1.91 14.44
CA GLY A 147 5.91 -1.04 14.04
C GLY A 147 4.83 -0.95 15.11
N PRO A 148 3.76 -0.19 14.88
CA PRO A 148 2.69 -0.04 15.85
C PRO A 148 1.98 -1.36 16.20
N VAL A 149 2.02 -2.33 15.30
CA VAL A 149 1.38 -3.65 15.44
C VAL A 149 2.39 -4.81 15.57
N GLY A 150 3.62 -4.50 15.98
CA GLY A 150 4.67 -5.51 16.16
C GLY A 150 5.13 -6.14 14.83
N THR A 151 5.59 -7.39 14.90
CA THR A 151 6.19 -8.12 13.77
C THR A 151 5.33 -9.28 13.27
N GLY A 152 4.25 -9.60 13.96
CA GLY A 152 3.35 -10.71 13.61
C GLY A 152 2.33 -10.34 12.54
N SER A 153 1.44 -11.27 12.23
CA SER A 153 0.34 -11.06 11.29
C SER A 153 -0.74 -10.13 11.85
N ILE A 154 -1.50 -9.49 10.96
CA ILE A 154 -2.67 -8.69 11.31
C ILE A 154 -3.93 -9.38 10.81
N THR A 155 -4.94 -9.49 11.66
CA THR A 155 -6.27 -9.97 11.31
C THR A 155 -7.29 -8.91 11.62
N VAL A 156 -8.15 -8.57 10.66
CA VAL A 156 -9.28 -7.63 10.84
C VAL A 156 -10.58 -8.42 10.66
N ASN A 157 -11.35 -8.54 11.73
CA ASN A 157 -12.61 -9.28 11.73
C ASN A 157 -13.73 -8.50 11.03
N SER A 158 -14.77 -9.20 10.63
CA SER A 158 -15.98 -8.57 10.07
C SER A 158 -16.57 -7.55 11.05
N GLY A 159 -16.92 -6.37 10.54
CA GLY A 159 -17.44 -5.26 11.34
C GLY A 159 -16.38 -4.44 12.08
N ALA A 160 -15.11 -4.86 12.08
CA ALA A 160 -14.00 -4.10 12.63
C ALA A 160 -13.34 -3.23 11.56
N THR A 161 -12.63 -2.17 12.00
CA THR A 161 -11.92 -1.24 11.11
C THR A 161 -10.45 -1.14 11.51
N LEU A 162 -9.56 -1.26 10.53
CA LEU A 162 -8.16 -0.87 10.62
C LEU A 162 -7.99 0.46 9.89
N ASP A 163 -7.60 1.50 10.63
CA ASP A 163 -7.36 2.86 10.12
C ASP A 163 -5.85 3.10 10.05
N VAL A 164 -5.30 3.16 8.82
CA VAL A 164 -3.86 3.21 8.58
C VAL A 164 -3.47 4.60 8.10
N ASN A 165 -2.95 5.43 9.01
CA ASN A 165 -2.51 6.80 8.73
C ASN A 165 -1.01 6.91 8.40
N THR A 166 -0.35 5.80 8.11
CA THR A 166 1.11 5.74 7.93
C THR A 166 1.51 4.52 7.09
N THR A 167 2.78 4.43 6.71
CA THR A 167 3.30 3.22 6.04
C THR A 167 3.26 2.03 6.98
N LEU A 168 2.48 1.02 6.62
CA LEU A 168 2.33 -0.22 7.36
C LEU A 168 3.04 -1.36 6.63
N ILE A 169 4.06 -1.92 7.26
CA ILE A 169 4.74 -3.14 6.84
C ILE A 169 4.37 -4.25 7.83
N HIS A 170 3.95 -5.40 7.33
CA HIS A 170 3.54 -6.54 8.16
C HIS A 170 3.83 -7.85 7.44
N ASN A 171 3.88 -8.96 8.20
CA ASN A 171 4.22 -10.27 7.65
C ASN A 171 3.08 -10.90 6.86
N THR A 172 1.87 -10.89 7.41
CA THR A 172 0.68 -11.43 6.75
C THR A 172 -0.54 -10.65 7.24
N LYS A 173 -1.50 -10.41 6.36
CA LYS A 173 -2.74 -9.74 6.70
C LYS A 173 -3.96 -10.54 6.24
N THR A 174 -4.89 -10.78 7.15
CA THR A 174 -6.21 -11.33 6.86
C THR A 174 -7.25 -10.24 7.13
N ASN A 175 -8.01 -9.87 6.10
CA ASN A 175 -8.99 -8.78 6.21
C ASN A 175 -10.39 -9.29 5.87
N ASN A 176 -11.24 -9.39 6.90
CA ASN A 176 -12.69 -9.63 6.78
C ASN A 176 -13.51 -8.39 7.20
N GLY A 177 -12.83 -7.31 7.57
CA GLY A 177 -13.41 -6.04 8.02
C GLY A 177 -13.17 -4.90 7.02
N SER A 178 -13.03 -3.67 7.54
CA SER A 178 -12.76 -2.45 6.77
C SER A 178 -11.34 -1.93 7.03
N ILE A 179 -10.66 -1.47 5.99
CA ILE A 179 -9.41 -0.73 6.11
C ILE A 179 -9.60 0.63 5.46
N VAL A 180 -9.31 1.69 6.20
CA VAL A 180 -9.46 3.08 5.77
C VAL A 180 -8.13 3.82 5.87
N ASN A 181 -8.03 4.98 5.20
CA ASN A 181 -6.84 5.84 5.20
C ASN A 181 -5.55 5.09 4.79
N LYS A 182 -5.68 4.17 3.84
CA LYS A 182 -4.52 3.50 3.28
C LYS A 182 -3.60 4.51 2.60
N PRO A 183 -2.26 4.38 2.70
CA PRO A 183 -1.36 5.25 1.96
C PRO A 183 -1.53 5.07 0.45
N THR A 184 -1.35 6.15 -0.29
CA THR A 184 -1.20 6.08 -1.74
C THR A 184 0.22 5.59 -2.04
N PRO A 185 0.41 4.56 -2.87
CA PRO A 185 1.74 4.08 -3.20
C PRO A 185 2.48 5.10 -4.06
N THR A 186 3.81 5.03 -4.06
CA THR A 186 4.61 5.66 -5.12
C THR A 186 4.25 4.98 -6.43
N PHE A 187 3.96 5.76 -7.47
CA PHE A 187 3.55 5.24 -8.77
C PHE A 187 3.89 6.29 -9.83
N THR A 188 5.06 6.19 -10.45
CA THR A 188 5.61 7.27 -11.28
C THR A 188 6.40 6.70 -12.44
N PHE A 189 6.12 7.15 -13.65
CA PHE A 189 6.97 6.93 -14.81
C PHE A 189 8.22 7.81 -14.76
N SER A 190 9.32 7.33 -15.33
CA SER A 190 10.58 8.07 -15.35
C SER A 190 10.57 9.24 -16.35
N ASN A 191 9.67 9.20 -17.33
CA ASN A 191 9.51 10.26 -18.33
C ASN A 191 8.03 10.55 -18.60
N ASP A 192 7.71 11.81 -18.88
CA ASP A 192 6.35 12.24 -19.23
C ASP A 192 6.00 11.95 -20.70
N SER A 193 7.00 11.64 -21.52
CA SER A 193 6.80 11.36 -22.94
C SER A 193 7.83 10.40 -23.53
N LYS A 194 7.42 9.67 -24.54
CA LYS A 194 8.24 8.75 -25.32
C LYS A 194 7.87 8.84 -26.80
N SER A 195 8.83 8.65 -27.69
CA SER A 195 8.55 8.65 -29.13
C SER A 195 8.96 7.33 -29.77
N ALA A 196 8.24 6.96 -30.82
CA ALA A 196 8.49 5.83 -31.70
C ALA A 196 8.14 6.20 -33.13
N THR A 197 8.43 5.34 -34.10
CA THR A 197 8.12 5.55 -35.50
C THR A 197 6.99 4.61 -35.93
N TYR A 198 6.14 5.04 -36.84
CA TYR A 198 5.11 4.19 -37.42
C TYR A 198 5.73 2.90 -38.02
N GLY A 199 5.18 1.76 -37.62
CA GLY A 199 5.70 0.44 -37.93
C GLY A 199 6.54 -0.21 -36.82
N ASP A 200 6.91 0.54 -35.79
CA ASP A 200 7.60 -0.05 -34.64
C ASP A 200 6.64 -0.95 -33.84
N THR A 201 7.14 -2.12 -33.45
CA THR A 201 6.47 -3.09 -32.59
C THR A 201 7.33 -3.39 -31.38
N GLY A 202 6.73 -3.78 -30.28
CA GLY A 202 7.47 -4.07 -29.05
C GLY A 202 8.12 -2.83 -28.44
N ILE A 203 7.52 -1.65 -28.62
CA ILE A 203 7.97 -0.42 -27.98
C ILE A 203 7.87 -0.67 -26.48
N SER A 204 9.03 -0.76 -25.79
CA SER A 204 9.05 -1.01 -24.35
C SER A 204 8.26 0.06 -23.61
N ALA A 205 7.57 -0.30 -22.53
CA ALA A 205 7.03 0.68 -21.60
C ALA A 205 8.12 1.63 -21.10
N ASP A 206 7.73 2.81 -20.65
CA ASP A 206 8.65 3.61 -19.84
C ASP A 206 8.89 2.96 -18.48
N THR A 207 9.99 3.31 -17.80
CA THR A 207 10.30 2.73 -16.49
C THR A 207 9.30 3.26 -15.46
N LEU A 208 8.49 2.36 -14.90
CA LEU A 208 7.58 2.65 -13.81
C LEU A 208 8.27 2.36 -12.48
N THR A 209 8.38 3.37 -11.62
CA THR A 209 8.78 3.21 -10.22
C THR A 209 7.52 3.11 -9.39
N GLU A 210 7.35 1.99 -8.69
CA GLU A 210 6.17 1.74 -7.87
C GLU A 210 6.53 0.92 -6.61
N ASN A 211 5.68 0.97 -5.60
CA ASN A 211 5.79 0.17 -4.38
C ASN A 211 4.43 -0.43 -3.96
N THR A 212 3.51 -0.57 -4.92
CA THR A 212 2.24 -1.27 -4.67
C THR A 212 2.43 -2.79 -4.68
N ASN A 213 1.56 -3.51 -3.96
CA ASN A 213 1.42 -4.96 -4.09
C ASN A 213 0.17 -5.34 -4.91
N GLY A 214 -0.46 -4.35 -5.56
CA GLY A 214 -1.60 -4.54 -6.43
C GLY A 214 -1.21 -4.95 -7.84
N THR A 215 -2.16 -5.53 -8.55
CA THR A 215 -1.98 -5.84 -9.97
C THR A 215 -1.87 -4.55 -10.77
N ILE A 216 -0.82 -4.45 -11.60
CA ILE A 216 -0.61 -3.33 -12.50
C ILE A 216 -1.17 -3.69 -13.87
N THR A 217 -1.94 -2.77 -14.44
CA THR A 217 -2.51 -2.89 -15.79
C THR A 217 -2.20 -1.65 -16.60
N TYR A 218 -2.01 -1.85 -17.92
CA TYR A 218 -1.73 -0.76 -18.86
C TYR A 218 -2.86 -0.57 -19.86
N SER A 219 -3.11 0.68 -20.21
CA SER A 219 -4.12 1.04 -21.23
C SER A 219 -3.63 2.16 -22.13
N SER A 220 -4.15 2.21 -23.36
CA SER A 220 -3.93 3.30 -24.32
C SER A 220 -5.22 4.10 -24.46
N SER A 221 -5.12 5.42 -24.39
CA SER A 221 -6.26 6.33 -24.59
C SER A 221 -6.79 6.32 -26.05
N ASN A 222 -5.96 5.91 -27.00
CA ASN A 222 -6.34 5.81 -28.41
C ASN A 222 -5.62 4.63 -29.09
N THR A 223 -6.29 3.50 -29.15
CA THR A 223 -5.79 2.27 -29.78
C THR A 223 -5.67 2.37 -31.30
N SER A 224 -6.25 3.40 -31.95
CA SER A 224 -6.04 3.69 -33.38
C SER A 224 -4.67 4.34 -33.64
N ILE A 225 -3.97 4.84 -32.62
CA ILE A 225 -2.61 5.38 -32.72
C ILE A 225 -1.59 4.34 -32.25
N ALA A 226 -1.79 3.77 -31.07
CA ALA A 226 -0.98 2.67 -30.56
C ALA A 226 -1.78 1.76 -29.63
N THR A 227 -1.57 0.45 -29.78
CA THR A 227 -2.06 -0.55 -28.82
C THR A 227 -1.04 -0.76 -27.72
N VAL A 228 -1.47 -1.26 -26.56
CA VAL A 228 -0.60 -1.60 -25.45
C VAL A 228 -0.94 -2.99 -24.90
N ASN A 229 0.05 -3.76 -24.53
CA ASN A 229 -0.14 -5.00 -23.79
C ASN A 229 -0.49 -4.67 -22.33
N SER A 230 -1.65 -5.10 -21.89
CA SER A 230 -2.20 -4.74 -20.59
C SER A 230 -1.39 -5.22 -19.39
N SER A 231 -0.51 -6.21 -19.54
CA SER A 231 0.30 -6.75 -18.46
C SER A 231 1.74 -6.25 -18.46
N SER A 232 2.32 -6.01 -19.65
CA SER A 232 3.73 -5.62 -19.78
C SER A 232 3.95 -4.15 -20.11
N GLY A 233 2.89 -3.43 -20.53
CA GLY A 233 3.01 -2.05 -20.99
C GLY A 233 3.70 -1.89 -22.37
N ALA A 234 4.15 -2.99 -22.99
CA ALA A 234 4.74 -2.93 -24.31
C ALA A 234 3.71 -2.48 -25.35
N SER A 235 4.08 -1.52 -26.18
CA SER A 235 3.20 -0.89 -27.16
C SER A 235 3.56 -1.28 -28.59
N ALA A 236 2.59 -1.17 -29.49
CA ALA A 236 2.78 -1.31 -30.94
C ALA A 236 2.10 -0.14 -31.65
N SER A 237 2.81 0.46 -32.61
CA SER A 237 2.26 1.57 -33.41
C SER A 237 1.19 1.08 -34.38
N VAL A 238 0.12 1.87 -34.53
CA VAL A 238 -0.99 1.63 -35.47
C VAL A 238 -1.08 2.75 -36.50
N ALA A 239 -0.93 4.00 -36.07
CA ALA A 239 -0.90 5.17 -36.94
C ALA A 239 0.01 6.25 -36.34
N ALA A 240 0.45 7.20 -37.16
CA ALA A 240 1.14 8.39 -36.68
C ALA A 240 0.17 9.28 -35.87
N GLY A 241 0.66 9.84 -34.78
CA GLY A 241 -0.14 10.65 -33.88
C GLY A 241 0.35 10.53 -32.43
N SER A 242 -0.50 10.92 -31.48
CA SER A 242 -0.17 10.90 -30.05
C SER A 242 -1.28 10.17 -29.28
N THR A 243 -0.88 9.36 -28.31
CA THR A 243 -1.78 8.69 -27.37
C THR A 243 -1.17 8.71 -25.97
N THR A 244 -2.01 8.62 -24.95
CA THR A 244 -1.55 8.50 -23.55
C THR A 244 -1.56 7.02 -23.17
N ILE A 245 -0.43 6.56 -22.65
CA ILE A 245 -0.32 5.23 -22.04
C ILE A 245 -0.42 5.42 -20.52
N THR A 246 -1.39 4.78 -19.90
CA THR A 246 -1.63 4.84 -18.46
C THR A 246 -1.33 3.48 -17.85
N ALA A 247 -0.52 3.47 -16.80
CA ALA A 247 -0.41 2.36 -15.87
C ALA A 247 -1.35 2.60 -14.69
N SER A 248 -2.05 1.58 -14.24
CA SER A 248 -2.98 1.62 -13.10
C SER A 248 -2.68 0.47 -12.16
N GLY A 249 -2.35 0.80 -10.92
CA GLY A 249 -2.23 -0.14 -9.81
C GLY A 249 -3.57 -0.27 -9.10
N ALA A 250 -4.06 -1.49 -8.99
CA ALA A 250 -5.31 -1.78 -8.31
C ALA A 250 -5.21 -1.48 -6.81
N GLU A 251 -6.32 -1.06 -6.21
CA GLU A 251 -6.44 -0.95 -4.77
C GLU A 251 -6.24 -2.31 -4.10
N THR A 252 -5.52 -2.32 -2.99
CA THR A 252 -5.24 -3.50 -2.18
C THR A 252 -5.68 -3.29 -0.73
N ASN A 253 -5.46 -4.31 0.09
CA ASN A 253 -5.66 -4.14 1.53
C ASN A 253 -4.64 -3.20 2.20
N GLU A 254 -3.57 -2.79 1.51
CA GLU A 254 -2.46 -2.02 2.07
C GLU A 254 -2.33 -0.63 1.47
N TYR A 255 -2.68 -0.49 0.20
CA TYR A 255 -2.54 0.75 -0.56
C TYR A 255 -3.84 1.13 -1.26
N ASN A 256 -4.05 2.43 -1.42
CA ASN A 256 -5.05 2.96 -2.34
C ASN A 256 -4.68 2.64 -3.79
N ALA A 257 -5.66 2.67 -4.69
CA ALA A 257 -5.37 2.65 -6.11
C ALA A 257 -4.50 3.85 -6.49
N ALA A 258 -3.60 3.64 -7.45
CA ALA A 258 -2.77 4.70 -8.00
C ALA A 258 -2.62 4.53 -9.50
N SER A 259 -2.33 5.62 -10.20
CA SER A 259 -2.05 5.58 -11.63
C SER A 259 -1.10 6.70 -12.01
N ASP A 260 -0.35 6.46 -13.09
CA ASP A 260 0.45 7.47 -13.75
C ASP A 260 0.45 7.21 -15.25
N SER A 261 0.83 8.21 -16.04
CA SER A 261 0.75 8.13 -17.48
C SER A 261 1.87 8.90 -18.17
N PHE A 262 2.25 8.45 -19.36
CA PHE A 262 3.12 9.19 -20.27
C PHE A 262 2.50 9.33 -21.65
N THR A 263 2.93 10.34 -22.39
CA THR A 263 2.53 10.53 -23.78
C THR A 263 3.40 9.71 -24.71
N LEU A 264 2.82 8.82 -25.50
CA LEU A 264 3.50 8.10 -26.58
C LEU A 264 3.21 8.83 -27.91
N VAL A 265 4.27 9.34 -28.55
CA VAL A 265 4.20 9.99 -29.86
C VAL A 265 4.69 9.01 -30.93
N ILE A 266 3.82 8.68 -31.89
CA ILE A 266 4.17 7.90 -33.07
C ILE A 266 4.46 8.85 -34.22
N ASN A 267 5.73 8.98 -34.58
CA ASN A 267 6.15 9.80 -35.71
C ASN A 267 5.81 9.12 -37.03
N THR A 268 5.64 9.91 -38.07
CA THR A 268 5.50 9.38 -39.42
C THR A 268 6.77 8.66 -39.88
N LYS A 269 6.62 7.61 -40.67
CA LYS A 269 7.75 6.96 -41.32
C LYS A 269 7.97 7.61 -42.69
N THR A 270 9.23 7.88 -42.98
CA THR A 270 9.59 8.45 -44.29
C THR A 270 9.41 7.40 -45.39
N LEU A 271 8.67 7.77 -46.41
CA LEU A 271 8.58 7.01 -47.65
C LEU A 271 9.52 7.61 -48.69
N THR A 272 10.26 6.76 -49.39
CA THR A 272 11.08 7.18 -50.54
C THR A 272 10.57 6.50 -51.78
N ALA A 273 10.56 7.26 -52.85
CA ALA A 273 10.20 6.75 -54.17
C ALA A 273 11.43 6.90 -55.08
N SER A 274 11.70 5.87 -55.87
CA SER A 274 12.71 5.91 -56.95
C SER A 274 12.05 5.51 -58.26
N ALA A 275 12.41 6.18 -59.31
CA ALA A 275 11.95 5.90 -60.66
C ALA A 275 13.11 5.37 -61.50
N SER A 276 12.87 4.31 -62.24
CA SER A 276 13.81 3.79 -63.25
C SER A 276 13.09 3.60 -64.58
N ALA A 277 13.76 3.96 -65.65
CA ALA A 277 13.25 3.72 -67.00
C ALA A 277 14.19 2.78 -67.74
N SER A 278 13.63 1.82 -68.47
CA SER A 278 14.39 0.97 -69.35
C SER A 278 14.81 1.73 -70.62
N ASN A 279 16.00 1.40 -71.13
CA ASN A 279 16.41 1.93 -72.44
C ASN A 279 15.41 1.51 -73.51
N LYS A 280 15.04 2.45 -74.35
CA LYS A 280 14.13 2.24 -75.46
C LYS A 280 14.83 2.50 -76.78
N THR A 281 14.63 1.59 -77.75
CA THR A 281 15.00 1.85 -79.13
C THR A 281 14.08 2.92 -79.70
N TYR A 282 14.63 3.87 -80.43
CA TYR A 282 13.86 4.94 -81.05
C TYR A 282 12.73 4.38 -81.95
N ASP A 283 11.50 4.72 -81.63
CA ASP A 283 10.29 4.29 -82.32
C ASP A 283 9.44 5.46 -82.81
N GLY A 284 9.98 6.70 -82.76
CA GLY A 284 9.30 7.92 -83.13
C GLY A 284 8.32 8.47 -82.07
N GLY A 285 8.23 7.80 -80.90
CA GLY A 285 7.38 8.22 -79.77
C GLY A 285 8.13 8.74 -78.58
N THR A 286 7.49 9.53 -77.73
CA THR A 286 8.04 10.12 -76.52
C THR A 286 7.75 9.31 -75.27
N SER A 287 6.88 8.26 -75.34
CA SER A 287 6.50 7.45 -74.19
C SER A 287 7.60 6.46 -73.75
N ALA A 288 7.85 6.34 -72.49
CA ALA A 288 8.78 5.36 -71.87
C ALA A 288 8.06 4.59 -70.77
N THR A 289 8.45 3.32 -70.62
CA THR A 289 8.00 2.54 -69.45
C THR A 289 8.84 2.93 -68.21
N VAL A 290 8.19 3.49 -67.23
CA VAL A 290 8.82 3.86 -65.95
C VAL A 290 8.36 2.90 -64.90
N THR A 291 9.30 2.34 -64.15
CA THR A 291 9.03 1.55 -62.94
C THR A 291 9.26 2.41 -61.71
N LEU A 292 8.21 2.54 -60.85
CA LEU A 292 8.34 3.18 -59.57
C LEU A 292 8.57 2.12 -58.50
N THR A 293 9.55 2.35 -57.65
CA THR A 293 9.83 1.53 -56.49
C THR A 293 9.67 2.38 -55.24
N PHE A 294 8.93 1.89 -54.24
CA PHE A 294 8.75 2.55 -52.98
C PHE A 294 9.41 1.78 -51.87
N SER A 295 10.04 2.49 -50.96
CA SER A 295 10.58 1.90 -49.71
C SER A 295 10.06 2.66 -48.50
N GLY A 296 9.90 1.96 -47.36
CA GLY A 296 9.33 2.51 -46.13
C GLY A 296 7.89 2.10 -45.85
N LEU A 297 7.22 1.39 -46.79
CA LEU A 297 5.89 0.80 -46.53
C LEU A 297 5.95 -0.26 -45.44
N ILE A 298 4.89 -0.41 -44.67
CA ILE A 298 4.77 -1.39 -43.57
C ILE A 298 3.79 -2.49 -43.98
N GLY A 299 4.19 -3.72 -43.81
CA GLY A 299 3.35 -4.90 -44.04
C GLY A 299 2.83 -4.96 -45.49
N SER A 300 1.51 -4.97 -45.68
CA SER A 300 0.85 -5.06 -46.97
C SER A 300 0.34 -3.69 -47.51
N GLU A 301 0.89 -2.58 -47.03
CA GLU A 301 0.53 -1.25 -47.51
C GLU A 301 0.86 -1.07 -48.99
N THR A 302 -0.03 -0.47 -49.72
CA THR A 302 0.13 -0.15 -51.15
C THR A 302 -0.20 1.30 -51.39
N LEU A 303 0.50 1.92 -52.35
CA LEU A 303 0.20 3.26 -52.80
C LEU A 303 -0.57 3.19 -54.13
N GLY A 304 -1.63 3.97 -54.24
CA GLY A 304 -2.24 4.21 -55.54
C GLY A 304 -1.25 4.95 -56.44
N GLN A 305 -0.84 4.33 -57.54
CA GLN A 305 0.14 4.89 -58.45
C GLN A 305 -0.54 5.51 -59.68
N SER A 306 -0.18 6.74 -60.03
CA SER A 306 -0.40 7.29 -61.35
C SER A 306 0.93 7.85 -61.85
N VAL A 307 1.39 7.34 -63.01
CA VAL A 307 2.58 7.86 -63.69
C VAL A 307 2.12 8.51 -65.00
N SER A 308 2.36 9.81 -65.13
CA SER A 308 2.24 10.48 -66.43
C SER A 308 3.66 10.77 -66.93
N ALA A 309 4.04 10.13 -68.01
CA ALA A 309 5.23 10.53 -68.77
C ALA A 309 4.78 11.44 -69.94
N THR A 310 5.30 12.65 -69.97
CA THR A 310 5.14 13.59 -71.08
C THR A 310 6.42 13.73 -71.84
#